data_e8dbc429539ee671523a8f6af9494e05
#
_entry.id   e8dbc429539ee671523a8f6af9494e05
#
_cell.length_a   1.000
_cell.length_b   1.000
_cell.length_c   1.000
_cell.angle_alpha   90.00
_cell.angle_beta   90.00
_cell.angle_gamma   90.00
#
_symmetry.space_group_name_H-M   'P 1'
#
loop_
_entity.id
_entity.type
_entity.pdbx_description
1 polymer ?
#
loop_
_entity_poly.entity_id
_entity_poly.type
_entity_poly.pdbx_seq_one_letter_code
_entity_poly.pdbx_strand_id
1 'polypeptide(L)'
;MKFSTLLVAGSSLLSATVVQAHGDAILPRSEVQRRDQLARRCAGAAGAFNAKRMAKRSSSMVKRQATTAPEAETHYKSIQNETCVMTPEVIMGPYVWPMSQLIRTDMSEDQPGVPLTLDIGVLDMATCEPLQNAMVSLWHCNATGDYSSFEELDENLTFTELKEKLGLTNVTYGVTDLHTGNSTWLRGMYPTNKEGMMEMKTVFPGFYAGRAIHIHSQVFTHWTLAPNGTMRSGDLVSTGQLYFGEELTQQVMALEPYARHTQIQRTGNDVDKFIGGSMAGGYSPFVAVEPLDGADVTKGMVGYITLGVDTANLSRPPNYIEPAEPVEKK
;
A
#
# COMPACT_ATOMS: atom_id res chain seq x y z
N MET A 1 3.38 -56.04 51.22
CA MET A 1 2.66 -54.77 50.96
C MET A 1 3.50 -53.96 50.00
N LYS A 2 3.11 -53.84 48.73
CA LYS A 2 3.81 -53.04 47.68
C LYS A 2 2.99 -51.80 47.46
N PHE A 3 3.53 -50.65 47.75
CA PHE A 3 2.95 -49.34 47.37
C PHE A 3 3.43 -48.93 45.98
N SER A 4 2.51 -48.86 45.04
CA SER A 4 2.77 -48.28 43.71
C SER A 4 2.47 -46.77 43.75
N THR A 5 3.49 -45.98 43.49
CA THR A 5 3.36 -44.55 43.36
C THR A 5 3.00 -44.20 41.93
N LEU A 6 1.83 -43.63 41.69
CA LEU A 6 1.42 -43.09 40.39
C LEU A 6 2.03 -41.70 40.24
N LEU A 7 2.92 -41.53 39.25
CA LEU A 7 3.36 -40.21 38.78
C LEU A 7 2.29 -39.68 37.81
N VAL A 8 1.61 -38.64 38.18
CA VAL A 8 0.78 -37.84 37.27
C VAL A 8 1.66 -36.77 36.62
N ALA A 9 2.00 -36.94 35.35
CA ALA A 9 2.66 -35.93 34.55
C ALA A 9 1.63 -34.89 34.12
N GLY A 10 1.66 -33.73 34.76
CA GLY A 10 0.88 -32.58 34.38
C GLY A 10 1.51 -31.93 33.15
N SER A 11 0.91 -32.12 31.98
CA SER A 11 1.25 -31.38 30.76
C SER A 11 0.66 -29.95 30.86
N SER A 12 1.45 -29.00 31.25
CA SER A 12 1.09 -27.58 31.13
C SER A 12 1.13 -27.19 29.65
N LEU A 13 -0.04 -27.10 29.04
CA LEU A 13 -0.25 -26.43 27.77
C LEU A 13 0.01 -24.95 27.98
N LEU A 14 1.19 -24.48 27.60
CA LEU A 14 1.44 -23.07 27.39
C LEU A 14 0.59 -22.64 26.18
N SER A 15 -0.56 -22.06 26.46
CA SER A 15 -1.34 -21.33 25.47
C SER A 15 -0.52 -20.09 25.11
N ALA A 16 0.21 -20.15 24.00
CA ALA A 16 0.76 -18.95 23.38
C ALA A 16 -0.44 -18.10 22.94
N THR A 17 -0.76 -17.08 23.72
CA THR A 17 -1.67 -16.02 23.30
C THR A 17 -0.96 -15.27 22.18
N VAL A 18 -1.33 -15.56 20.93
CA VAL A 18 -0.96 -14.74 19.78
C VAL A 18 -1.63 -13.39 20.00
N VAL A 19 -0.85 -12.40 20.34
CA VAL A 19 -1.32 -11.02 20.44
C VAL A 19 -1.66 -10.56 19.02
N GLN A 20 -2.95 -10.52 18.70
CA GLN A 20 -3.47 -10.00 17.45
C GLN A 20 -3.36 -8.47 17.48
N ALA A 21 -2.28 -7.93 16.92
CA ALA A 21 -2.06 -6.48 16.85
C ALA A 21 -3.04 -5.74 15.92
N HIS A 22 -3.69 -6.46 14.98
CA HIS A 22 -4.76 -5.94 14.11
C HIS A 22 -5.73 -7.10 13.85
N GLY A 23 -7.03 -6.84 13.92
CA GLY A 23 -8.05 -7.84 13.62
C GLY A 23 -7.81 -8.39 12.20
N ASP A 24 -7.46 -9.66 12.10
CA ASP A 24 -7.23 -10.33 10.82
C ASP A 24 -8.57 -10.44 10.10
N ALA A 25 -8.77 -9.60 9.09
CA ALA A 25 -9.80 -9.86 8.09
C ALA A 25 -9.29 -10.99 7.19
N ILE A 26 -9.37 -12.22 7.66
CA ILE A 26 -9.15 -13.40 6.83
C ILE A 26 -10.32 -13.45 5.87
N LEU A 27 -10.06 -13.18 4.59
CA LEU A 27 -11.08 -13.31 3.56
C LEU A 27 -11.65 -14.75 3.57
N PRO A 28 -12.96 -14.93 3.43
CA PRO A 28 -13.56 -16.25 3.29
C PRO A 28 -12.90 -17.01 2.14
N ARG A 29 -12.69 -18.30 2.30
CA ARG A 29 -12.05 -19.16 1.28
C ARG A 29 -12.73 -19.04 -0.10
N SER A 30 -14.04 -18.87 -0.13
CA SER A 30 -14.81 -18.63 -1.36
C SER A 30 -14.40 -17.33 -2.06
N GLU A 31 -14.13 -16.27 -1.30
CA GLU A 31 -13.69 -15.00 -1.85
C GLU A 31 -12.26 -15.07 -2.39
N VAL A 32 -11.35 -15.75 -1.66
CA VAL A 32 -9.99 -16.02 -2.16
C VAL A 32 -10.03 -16.79 -3.48
N GLN A 33 -10.86 -17.84 -3.55
CA GLN A 33 -11.03 -18.65 -4.78
C GLN A 33 -11.62 -17.82 -5.93
N ARG A 34 -12.62 -16.98 -5.65
CA ARG A 34 -13.20 -16.09 -6.65
C ARG A 34 -12.16 -15.12 -7.23
N ARG A 35 -11.36 -14.50 -6.38
CA ARG A 35 -10.29 -13.59 -6.78
C ARG A 35 -9.22 -14.29 -7.59
N ASP A 36 -8.80 -15.48 -7.18
CA ASP A 36 -7.85 -16.31 -7.94
C ASP A 36 -8.37 -16.64 -9.36
N GLN A 37 -9.64 -16.99 -9.49
CA GLN A 37 -10.27 -17.22 -10.80
C GLN A 37 -10.26 -15.96 -11.68
N LEU A 38 -10.59 -14.80 -11.11
CA LEU A 38 -10.56 -13.52 -11.83
C LEU A 38 -9.14 -13.19 -12.31
N ALA A 39 -8.14 -13.33 -11.46
CA ALA A 39 -6.75 -13.08 -11.80
C ALA A 39 -6.26 -13.98 -12.94
N ARG A 40 -6.51 -15.28 -12.86
CA ARG A 40 -6.15 -16.23 -13.91
C ARG A 40 -6.83 -15.91 -15.24
N ARG A 41 -8.10 -15.49 -15.20
CA ARG A 41 -8.82 -15.09 -16.41
C ARG A 41 -8.19 -13.88 -17.07
N CYS A 42 -7.76 -12.89 -16.31
CA CYS A 42 -7.21 -11.64 -16.82
C CYS A 42 -5.67 -11.65 -16.96
N ALA A 43 -4.97 -12.74 -16.64
CA ALA A 43 -3.51 -12.79 -16.66
C ALA A 43 -2.91 -12.38 -18.02
N GLY A 44 -3.48 -12.88 -19.13
CA GLY A 44 -3.03 -12.53 -20.47
C GLY A 44 -3.23 -11.04 -20.80
N ALA A 45 -4.36 -10.46 -20.44
CA ALA A 45 -4.65 -9.04 -20.64
C ALA A 45 -3.74 -8.17 -19.75
N ALA A 46 -3.51 -8.56 -18.50
CA ALA A 46 -2.59 -7.88 -17.59
C ALA A 46 -1.15 -7.89 -18.11
N GLY A 47 -0.67 -9.03 -18.62
CA GLY A 47 0.65 -9.14 -19.24
C GLY A 47 0.79 -8.23 -20.45
N ALA A 48 -0.19 -8.22 -21.36
CA ALA A 48 -0.21 -7.36 -22.54
C ALA A 48 -0.26 -5.85 -22.14
N PHE A 49 -1.04 -5.51 -21.14
CA PHE A 49 -1.12 -4.15 -20.61
C PHE A 49 0.24 -3.69 -20.05
N ASN A 50 0.88 -4.51 -19.22
CA ASN A 50 2.19 -4.20 -18.65
C ASN A 50 3.27 -4.07 -19.72
N ALA A 51 3.30 -4.96 -20.71
CA ALA A 51 4.23 -4.89 -21.84
C ALA A 51 4.08 -3.58 -22.64
N LYS A 52 2.83 -3.14 -22.89
CA LYS A 52 2.55 -1.86 -23.56
C LYS A 52 3.04 -0.66 -22.74
N ARG A 53 2.89 -0.68 -21.43
CA ARG A 53 3.39 0.36 -20.52
C ARG A 53 4.91 0.48 -20.63
N MET A 54 5.63 -0.63 -20.54
CA MET A 54 7.08 -0.64 -20.61
C MET A 54 7.60 -0.14 -21.95
N ALA A 55 7.01 -0.58 -23.07
CA ALA A 55 7.39 -0.11 -24.39
C ALA A 55 7.20 1.42 -24.54
N LYS A 56 6.08 1.98 -24.04
CA LYS A 56 5.82 3.42 -24.06
C LYS A 56 6.84 4.19 -23.22
N ARG A 57 7.23 3.64 -22.08
CA ARG A 57 8.17 4.30 -21.18
C ARG A 57 9.61 4.25 -21.73
N SER A 58 10.07 3.12 -22.22
CA SER A 58 11.38 3.01 -22.88
C SER A 58 11.51 4.05 -24.00
N SER A 59 10.49 4.22 -24.81
CA SER A 59 10.47 5.24 -25.87
C SER A 59 10.47 6.69 -25.34
N SER A 60 9.90 6.92 -24.18
CA SER A 60 9.86 8.23 -23.50
C SER A 60 11.20 8.57 -22.81
N MET A 61 11.86 7.56 -22.22
CA MET A 61 13.21 7.71 -21.66
C MET A 61 14.25 8.00 -22.75
N VAL A 62 14.22 7.25 -23.85
CA VAL A 62 15.09 7.50 -25.02
C VAL A 62 14.92 8.94 -25.56
N LYS A 63 13.72 9.48 -25.57
CA LYS A 63 13.49 10.89 -25.95
C LYS A 63 14.07 11.91 -24.96
N ARG A 64 14.15 11.59 -23.68
CA ARG A 64 14.78 12.45 -22.66
C ARG A 64 16.30 12.33 -22.67
N GLN A 65 16.86 11.20 -23.09
CA GLN A 65 18.30 10.92 -23.15
C GLN A 65 18.95 11.20 -24.51
N ALA A 66 18.25 11.76 -25.48
CA ALA A 66 18.78 12.06 -26.81
C ALA A 66 19.89 13.14 -26.83
N THR A 67 20.58 13.36 -25.71
CA THR A 67 21.85 14.06 -25.61
C THR A 67 22.85 13.15 -24.87
N THR A 68 23.51 12.28 -25.64
CA THR A 68 24.79 11.61 -25.36
C THR A 68 24.90 10.76 -24.08
N ALA A 69 24.55 9.45 -24.16
CA ALA A 69 25.19 8.37 -23.39
C ALA A 69 24.85 7.01 -24.00
N PRO A 70 25.75 5.98 -23.86
CA PRO A 70 25.51 4.65 -24.42
C PRO A 70 24.31 3.98 -23.75
N GLU A 71 23.60 3.14 -24.51
CA GLU A 71 22.49 2.30 -24.05
C GLU A 71 22.81 1.62 -22.72
N ALA A 72 22.24 2.12 -21.62
CA ALA A 72 22.30 1.42 -20.34
C ALA A 72 21.40 0.20 -20.42
N GLU A 73 21.94 -1.00 -20.26
CA GLU A 73 21.15 -2.21 -20.11
C GLU A 73 20.20 -2.03 -18.92
N THR A 74 18.91 -2.25 -19.14
CA THR A 74 17.89 -2.22 -18.08
C THR A 74 18.21 -3.28 -17.03
N HIS A 75 18.22 -2.91 -15.75
CA HIS A 75 18.59 -3.79 -14.62
C HIS A 75 17.70 -5.03 -14.53
N TYR A 76 16.49 -4.99 -15.06
CA TYR A 76 15.55 -6.11 -15.10
C TYR A 76 15.24 -6.50 -16.55
N LYS A 77 15.76 -7.64 -16.98
CA LYS A 77 15.53 -8.21 -18.32
C LYS A 77 14.10 -8.70 -18.56
N SER A 78 13.23 -8.71 -17.54
CA SER A 78 11.81 -9.04 -17.64
C SER A 78 11.04 -8.41 -16.51
N ILE A 79 9.84 -7.91 -16.82
CA ILE A 79 8.84 -7.52 -15.83
C ILE A 79 8.43 -8.81 -15.13
N GLN A 80 8.76 -8.93 -13.84
CA GLN A 80 8.42 -10.11 -13.06
C GLN A 80 6.95 -10.19 -12.66
N ASN A 81 6.12 -9.21 -13.03
CA ASN A 81 4.70 -9.17 -12.72
C ASN A 81 3.87 -9.20 -14.01
N GLU A 82 3.73 -10.38 -14.61
CA GLU A 82 2.71 -10.65 -15.63
C GLU A 82 1.29 -10.71 -15.04
N THR A 83 1.19 -10.63 -13.71
CA THR A 83 -0.07 -10.73 -12.98
C THR A 83 -0.55 -9.37 -12.52
N CYS A 84 -1.83 -9.13 -12.76
CA CYS A 84 -2.58 -8.07 -12.11
C CYS A 84 -2.61 -8.35 -10.61
N VAL A 85 -2.15 -7.40 -9.80
CA VAL A 85 -2.18 -7.55 -8.36
C VAL A 85 -3.58 -7.21 -7.88
N MET A 86 -4.41 -8.23 -7.72
CA MET A 86 -5.53 -8.07 -6.79
C MET A 86 -4.93 -8.13 -5.39
N THR A 87 -4.58 -6.99 -4.83
CA THR A 87 -4.20 -6.97 -3.42
C THR A 87 -5.39 -7.49 -2.63
N PRO A 88 -5.21 -8.49 -1.74
CA PRO A 88 -6.28 -8.85 -0.82
C PRO A 88 -6.67 -7.58 -0.08
N GLU A 89 -7.95 -7.47 0.23
CA GLU A 89 -8.41 -6.37 1.04
C GLU A 89 -7.67 -6.36 2.36
N VAL A 90 -6.83 -5.36 2.52
CA VAL A 90 -6.09 -5.11 3.74
C VAL A 90 -6.82 -3.99 4.48
N ILE A 91 -6.87 -4.07 5.80
CA ILE A 91 -7.41 -2.97 6.59
C ILE A 91 -6.68 -1.67 6.24
N MET A 92 -7.45 -0.58 6.15
CA MET A 92 -6.89 0.74 5.83
C MET A 92 -5.93 1.29 6.89
N GLY A 93 -5.88 0.66 8.07
CA GLY A 93 -5.03 1.07 9.19
C GLY A 93 -5.54 2.31 9.92
N PRO A 94 -4.85 2.71 11.00
CA PRO A 94 -5.29 3.82 11.85
C PRO A 94 -4.99 5.20 11.25
N TYR A 95 -4.05 5.29 10.31
CA TYR A 95 -3.55 6.56 9.76
C TYR A 95 -4.24 6.96 8.45
N VAL A 96 -5.39 6.36 8.14
CA VAL A 96 -6.25 6.84 7.07
C VAL A 96 -6.98 8.10 7.56
N TRP A 97 -6.93 9.13 6.72
CA TRP A 97 -7.70 10.35 6.99
C TRP A 97 -8.60 10.69 5.80
N PRO A 98 -9.89 10.37 5.88
CA PRO A 98 -10.82 10.58 4.77
C PRO A 98 -10.92 12.03 4.30
N MET A 99 -10.58 12.99 5.17
CA MET A 99 -10.66 14.42 4.85
C MET A 99 -9.45 14.92 4.04
N SER A 100 -8.34 14.17 3.96
CA SER A 100 -7.15 14.56 3.20
C SER A 100 -7.18 14.08 1.74
N GLN A 101 -8.30 14.28 1.08
CA GLN A 101 -8.52 13.78 -0.29
C GLN A 101 -8.05 14.79 -1.33
N LEU A 102 -6.76 15.08 -1.32
CA LEU A 102 -6.13 16.02 -2.25
C LEU A 102 -5.88 15.38 -3.60
N ILE A 103 -6.46 15.96 -4.67
CA ILE A 103 -6.21 15.53 -6.05
C ILE A 103 -4.94 16.21 -6.54
N ARG A 104 -3.86 15.43 -6.67
CA ARG A 104 -2.54 15.91 -7.09
C ARG A 104 -1.69 14.77 -7.64
N THR A 105 -0.64 15.11 -8.37
CA THR A 105 0.33 14.16 -8.96
C THR A 105 1.69 14.17 -8.25
N ASP A 106 1.84 15.02 -7.26
CA ASP A 106 3.02 15.10 -6.40
C ASP A 106 2.56 15.28 -4.95
N MET A 107 2.86 14.28 -4.13
CA MET A 107 2.49 14.29 -2.71
C MET A 107 3.71 14.43 -1.78
N SER A 108 4.89 14.68 -2.34
CA SER A 108 6.13 14.79 -1.57
C SER A 108 6.11 15.98 -0.62
N GLU A 109 5.58 17.12 -1.07
CA GLU A 109 5.69 18.42 -0.41
C GLU A 109 7.16 18.71 -0.04
N ASP A 110 7.45 18.98 1.22
CA ASP A 110 8.79 19.29 1.74
C ASP A 110 9.48 18.07 2.41
N GLN A 111 8.92 16.87 2.26
CA GLN A 111 9.43 15.70 2.93
C GLN A 111 10.77 15.23 2.32
N PRO A 112 11.83 15.12 3.14
CA PRO A 112 13.10 14.61 2.66
C PRO A 112 13.07 13.10 2.47
N GLY A 113 13.77 12.61 1.46
CA GLY A 113 13.89 11.19 1.18
C GLY A 113 14.36 10.90 -0.25
N VAL A 114 14.51 9.64 -0.58
CA VAL A 114 14.85 9.20 -1.93
C VAL A 114 13.63 9.41 -2.85
N PRO A 115 13.75 10.17 -3.94
CA PRO A 115 12.62 10.42 -4.84
C PRO A 115 12.06 9.11 -5.42
N LEU A 116 10.74 8.97 -5.37
CA LEU A 116 10.00 7.84 -5.92
C LEU A 116 8.89 8.33 -6.82
N THR A 117 8.87 7.89 -8.08
CA THR A 117 7.71 8.06 -8.96
C THR A 117 7.00 6.72 -9.07
N LEU A 118 5.76 6.67 -8.63
CA LEU A 118 4.90 5.49 -8.78
C LEU A 118 4.15 5.58 -10.10
N ASP A 119 4.31 4.58 -10.95
CA ASP A 119 3.56 4.38 -12.18
C ASP A 119 2.56 3.24 -11.95
N ILE A 120 1.30 3.59 -11.73
CA ILE A 120 0.24 2.65 -11.33
C ILE A 120 -0.71 2.44 -12.50
N GLY A 121 -0.91 1.17 -12.87
CA GLY A 121 -1.98 0.76 -13.77
C GLY A 121 -3.15 0.18 -12.98
N VAL A 122 -4.36 0.39 -13.48
CA VAL A 122 -5.57 -0.21 -12.91
C VAL A 122 -6.33 -0.96 -14.00
N LEU A 123 -6.62 -2.23 -13.72
CA LEU A 123 -7.44 -3.09 -14.58
C LEU A 123 -8.75 -3.46 -13.88
N ASP A 124 -9.84 -3.41 -14.60
CA ASP A 124 -11.10 -4.00 -14.15
C ASP A 124 -11.06 -5.52 -14.38
N MET A 125 -11.13 -6.30 -13.30
CA MET A 125 -11.08 -7.75 -13.35
C MET A 125 -12.38 -8.38 -13.83
N ALA A 126 -13.48 -7.62 -13.90
CA ALA A 126 -14.72 -8.08 -14.51
C ALA A 126 -14.63 -8.13 -16.04
N THR A 127 -13.92 -7.17 -16.65
CA THR A 127 -13.78 -7.03 -18.10
C THR A 127 -12.39 -7.40 -18.63
N CYS A 128 -11.37 -7.41 -17.77
CA CYS A 128 -9.94 -7.48 -18.08
C CYS A 128 -9.43 -6.29 -18.92
N GLU A 129 -10.12 -5.16 -18.86
CA GLU A 129 -9.78 -3.94 -19.58
C GLU A 129 -9.16 -2.88 -18.65
N PRO A 130 -8.33 -1.96 -19.20
CA PRO A 130 -7.86 -0.81 -18.44
C PRO A 130 -9.00 0.02 -17.87
N LEU A 131 -8.96 0.32 -16.57
CA LEU A 131 -10.01 1.07 -15.91
C LEU A 131 -9.71 2.57 -15.97
N GLN A 132 -10.40 3.27 -16.86
CA GLN A 132 -10.33 4.71 -17.00
C GLN A 132 -11.06 5.41 -15.84
N ASN A 133 -10.53 6.56 -15.41
CA ASN A 133 -11.16 7.42 -14.40
C ASN A 133 -11.37 6.72 -13.05
N ALA A 134 -10.53 5.73 -12.73
CA ALA A 134 -10.43 5.18 -11.39
C ALA A 134 -9.59 6.14 -10.53
N MET A 135 -10.13 6.63 -9.42
CA MET A 135 -9.38 7.46 -8.48
C MET A 135 -8.50 6.56 -7.61
N VAL A 136 -7.17 6.73 -7.73
CA VAL A 136 -6.19 6.01 -6.91
C VAL A 136 -5.72 6.94 -5.81
N SER A 137 -5.97 6.57 -4.56
CA SER A 137 -5.52 7.28 -3.35
C SER A 137 -4.33 6.56 -2.74
N LEU A 138 -3.31 7.31 -2.37
CA LEU A 138 -2.07 6.80 -1.77
C LEU A 138 -1.73 7.59 -0.50
N TRP A 139 -1.22 6.89 0.53
CA TRP A 139 -0.63 7.52 1.71
C TRP A 139 0.41 6.61 2.35
N HIS A 140 1.42 7.20 2.96
CA HIS A 140 2.47 6.47 3.67
C HIS A 140 3.20 7.37 4.69
N CYS A 141 3.99 6.77 5.56
CA CYS A 141 4.82 7.51 6.50
C CYS A 141 6.02 8.18 5.82
N ASN A 142 6.59 9.18 6.50
CA ASN A 142 7.84 9.81 6.09
C ASN A 142 9.06 8.91 6.37
N ALA A 143 10.26 9.43 6.15
CA ALA A 143 11.50 8.68 6.31
C ALA A 143 11.76 8.20 7.76
N THR A 144 11.14 8.83 8.75
CA THR A 144 11.27 8.52 10.18
C THR A 144 10.07 7.82 10.79
N GLY A 145 9.07 7.49 9.98
CA GLY A 145 7.93 6.67 10.40
C GLY A 145 6.64 7.45 10.67
N ASP A 146 6.70 8.79 10.72
CA ASP A 146 5.54 9.62 11.02
C ASP A 146 4.54 9.64 9.86
N TYR A 147 3.26 9.77 10.18
CA TYR A 147 2.20 10.04 9.22
C TYR A 147 1.70 11.49 9.34
N SER A 148 1.55 12.15 8.20
CA SER A 148 0.93 13.49 8.16
C SER A 148 -0.43 13.48 8.85
N SER A 149 -0.73 14.54 9.58
CA SER A 149 -1.92 14.71 10.43
C SER A 149 -1.98 13.80 11.67
N PHE A 150 -0.94 12.98 11.92
CA PHE A 150 -0.84 12.08 13.06
C PHE A 150 0.51 12.20 13.79
N GLU A 151 1.23 13.30 13.59
CA GLU A 151 2.61 13.51 14.05
C GLU A 151 2.78 13.49 15.58
N GLU A 152 1.69 13.65 16.36
CA GLU A 152 1.73 13.51 17.82
C GLU A 152 1.56 12.06 18.30
N LEU A 153 1.30 11.12 17.38
CA LEU A 153 1.25 9.70 17.69
C LEU A 153 2.66 9.12 17.58
N ASP A 154 3.01 8.25 18.51
CA ASP A 154 4.35 7.66 18.61
C ASP A 154 4.51 6.50 17.61
N GLU A 155 5.24 6.73 16.54
CA GLU A 155 5.54 5.77 15.47
C GLU A 155 6.39 4.59 15.94
N ASN A 156 7.02 4.72 17.10
CA ASN A 156 7.83 3.66 17.71
C ASN A 156 7.01 2.67 18.54
N LEU A 157 5.72 2.90 18.68
CA LEU A 157 4.76 1.98 19.30
C LEU A 157 3.96 1.24 18.23
N THR A 158 3.76 -0.06 18.47
CA THR A 158 2.76 -0.79 17.70
C THR A 158 1.37 -0.18 17.96
N PHE A 159 0.44 -0.36 17.02
CA PHE A 159 -0.90 0.21 17.21
C PHE A 159 -1.61 -0.33 18.46
N THR A 160 -1.29 -1.52 18.90
CA THR A 160 -1.81 -2.09 20.16
C THR A 160 -1.29 -1.31 21.37
N GLU A 161 0.01 -1.09 21.44
CA GLU A 161 0.64 -0.28 22.50
C GLU A 161 0.15 1.17 22.48
N LEU A 162 -0.01 1.74 21.29
CA LEU A 162 -0.55 3.08 21.11
C LEU A 162 -1.99 3.19 21.64
N LYS A 163 -2.86 2.21 21.35
CA LYS A 163 -4.22 2.17 21.90
C LYS A 163 -4.21 2.12 23.42
N GLU A 164 -3.35 1.29 24.01
CA GLU A 164 -3.20 1.19 25.46
C GLU A 164 -2.73 2.52 26.07
N LYS A 165 -1.71 3.15 25.47
CA LYS A 165 -1.17 4.45 25.89
C LYS A 165 -2.23 5.56 25.84
N LEU A 166 -3.11 5.54 24.84
CA LEU A 166 -4.18 6.52 24.65
C LEU A 166 -5.49 6.15 25.38
N GLY A 167 -5.57 5.00 26.04
CA GLY A 167 -6.78 4.51 26.72
C GLY A 167 -7.93 4.17 25.75
N LEU A 168 -7.63 3.83 24.51
CA LEU A 168 -8.63 3.54 23.47
C LEU A 168 -9.09 2.07 23.53
N THR A 169 -10.35 1.85 23.82
CA THR A 169 -10.93 0.49 23.90
C THR A 169 -11.54 0.03 22.59
N ASN A 170 -12.16 0.95 21.85
CA ASN A 170 -12.81 0.67 20.56
C ASN A 170 -12.31 1.66 19.51
N VAL A 171 -11.67 1.14 18.47
CA VAL A 171 -11.22 1.92 17.31
C VAL A 171 -11.82 1.32 16.05
N THR A 172 -12.53 2.13 15.29
CA THR A 172 -12.97 1.78 13.94
C THR A 172 -12.15 2.59 12.95
N TYR A 173 -11.35 1.90 12.13
CA TYR A 173 -10.47 2.55 11.15
C TYR A 173 -11.26 3.38 10.15
N GLY A 174 -10.79 4.60 9.88
CA GLY A 174 -11.47 5.55 9.02
C GLY A 174 -12.71 6.22 9.62
N VAL A 175 -13.06 5.91 10.87
CA VAL A 175 -14.21 6.48 11.61
C VAL A 175 -13.76 7.11 12.92
N THR A 176 -12.99 6.37 13.73
CA THR A 176 -12.41 6.92 14.96
C THR A 176 -11.40 7.99 14.58
N ASP A 177 -11.66 9.20 14.99
CA ASP A 177 -10.79 10.32 14.72
C ASP A 177 -9.57 10.29 15.65
N LEU A 178 -8.41 10.00 15.06
CA LEU A 178 -7.12 9.94 15.73
C LEU A 178 -6.16 11.01 15.21
N HIS A 179 -6.59 11.89 14.30
CA HIS A 179 -5.71 12.91 13.75
C HIS A 179 -5.34 13.96 14.80
N THR A 180 -4.13 14.45 14.71
CA THR A 180 -3.54 15.41 15.66
C THR A 180 -3.21 16.75 14.99
N GLY A 181 -3.28 16.80 13.65
CA GLY A 181 -2.93 17.98 12.87
C GLY A 181 -3.65 18.07 11.54
N ASN A 182 -3.20 18.97 10.68
CA ASN A 182 -3.78 19.22 9.36
C ASN A 182 -2.74 19.14 8.23
N SER A 183 -1.58 18.57 8.48
CA SER A 183 -0.56 18.35 7.46
C SER A 183 -1.04 17.34 6.42
N THR A 184 -0.57 17.46 5.18
CA THR A 184 -1.06 16.67 4.06
C THR A 184 0.04 15.97 3.26
N TRP A 185 1.30 16.16 3.66
CA TRP A 185 2.42 15.55 2.99
C TRP A 185 2.30 14.03 2.92
N LEU A 186 2.82 13.45 1.85
CA LEU A 186 2.79 12.01 1.55
C LEU A 186 1.38 11.40 1.55
N ARG A 187 0.37 12.24 1.21
CA ARG A 187 -1.01 11.84 0.91
C ARG A 187 -1.43 12.46 -0.41
N GLY A 188 -2.06 11.69 -1.28
CA GLY A 188 -2.56 12.23 -2.54
C GLY A 188 -3.39 11.21 -3.30
N MET A 189 -4.20 11.70 -4.23
CA MET A 189 -4.97 10.85 -5.13
C MET A 189 -4.99 11.47 -6.53
N TYR A 190 -5.11 10.61 -7.53
CA TYR A 190 -5.23 11.07 -8.90
C TYR A 190 -6.00 10.05 -9.75
N PRO A 191 -6.82 10.48 -10.71
CA PRO A 191 -7.57 9.56 -11.56
C PRO A 191 -6.69 8.95 -12.65
N THR A 192 -6.96 7.69 -12.99
CA THR A 192 -6.35 7.02 -14.13
C THR A 192 -6.82 7.65 -15.44
N ASN A 193 -5.92 7.72 -16.41
CA ASN A 193 -6.21 8.17 -17.76
C ASN A 193 -6.99 7.10 -18.58
N LYS A 194 -7.23 7.37 -19.86
CA LYS A 194 -7.96 6.46 -20.77
C LYS A 194 -7.27 5.12 -20.99
N GLU A 195 -5.98 5.03 -20.71
CA GLU A 195 -5.20 3.79 -20.72
C GLU A 195 -5.14 3.10 -19.34
N GLY A 196 -5.94 3.54 -18.38
CA GLY A 196 -5.98 2.96 -17.03
C GLY A 196 -4.73 3.26 -16.19
N MET A 197 -4.01 4.35 -16.46
CA MET A 197 -2.71 4.66 -15.84
C MET A 197 -2.71 5.98 -15.10
N MET A 198 -1.99 6.05 -14.00
CA MET A 198 -1.66 7.29 -13.30
C MET A 198 -0.21 7.28 -12.83
N GLU A 199 0.38 8.46 -12.66
CA GLU A 199 1.68 8.64 -12.00
C GLU A 199 1.51 9.49 -10.73
N MET A 200 2.24 9.10 -9.67
CA MET A 200 2.32 9.85 -8.42
C MET A 200 3.79 10.01 -8.03
N LYS A 201 4.21 11.24 -7.82
CA LYS A 201 5.53 11.55 -7.24
C LYS A 201 5.43 11.58 -5.73
N THR A 202 6.45 11.00 -5.09
CA THR A 202 6.59 10.93 -3.64
C THR A 202 8.06 10.71 -3.27
N VAL A 203 8.33 10.41 -2.01
CA VAL A 203 9.62 9.86 -1.56
C VAL A 203 9.43 8.40 -1.13
N PHE A 204 10.51 7.63 -1.11
CA PHE A 204 10.48 6.26 -0.61
C PHE A 204 10.02 6.26 0.86
N PRO A 205 9.07 5.42 1.28
CA PRO A 205 8.57 5.41 2.65
C PRO A 205 9.62 4.93 3.66
N GLY A 206 9.55 5.45 4.87
CA GLY A 206 10.23 4.89 6.03
C GLY A 206 9.47 3.70 6.61
N PHE A 207 9.69 3.44 7.90
CA PHE A 207 9.03 2.36 8.62
C PHE A 207 8.53 2.85 10.00
N TYR A 208 7.59 2.13 10.55
CA TYR A 208 7.08 2.31 11.90
C TYR A 208 6.89 0.95 12.58
N ALA A 209 6.61 0.95 13.88
CA ALA A 209 6.60 -0.27 14.69
C ALA A 209 5.66 -1.36 14.16
N GLY A 210 6.19 -2.58 14.04
CA GLY A 210 5.44 -3.79 13.76
C GLY A 210 5.01 -4.00 12.32
N ARG A 211 5.46 -3.13 11.36
CA ARG A 211 5.11 -3.24 9.94
C ARG A 211 6.32 -3.17 9.03
N ALA A 212 6.28 -3.96 7.96
CA ALA A 212 7.22 -3.81 6.84
C ALA A 212 6.95 -2.48 6.10
N ILE A 213 7.94 -2.01 5.35
CA ILE A 213 7.83 -0.77 4.55
C ILE A 213 6.75 -0.92 3.49
N HIS A 214 5.77 -0.02 3.49
CA HIS A 214 4.64 -0.07 2.57
C HIS A 214 4.04 1.30 2.28
N ILE A 215 3.29 1.37 1.19
CA ILE A 215 2.41 2.47 0.81
C ILE A 215 0.99 1.94 0.81
N HIS A 216 0.09 2.60 1.51
CA HIS A 216 -1.34 2.29 1.43
C HIS A 216 -1.93 2.74 0.11
N SER A 217 -2.89 1.99 -0.42
CA SER A 217 -3.61 2.33 -1.63
C SER A 217 -5.09 2.04 -1.50
N GLN A 218 -5.90 2.93 -2.06
CA GLN A 218 -7.33 2.72 -2.27
C GLN A 218 -7.69 3.09 -3.71
N VAL A 219 -8.66 2.36 -4.29
CA VAL A 219 -9.18 2.66 -5.62
C VAL A 219 -10.69 2.92 -5.51
N PHE A 220 -11.11 4.03 -6.08
CA PHE A 220 -12.52 4.43 -6.10
C PHE A 220 -13.02 4.57 -7.54
N THR A 221 -14.29 4.19 -7.75
CA THR A 221 -15.04 4.45 -8.99
C THR A 221 -16.20 5.41 -8.70
N HIS A 222 -16.87 5.90 -9.73
CA HIS A 222 -18.06 6.80 -9.63
C HIS A 222 -17.85 7.98 -8.66
N TRP A 223 -16.63 8.45 -8.54
CA TRP A 223 -16.27 9.56 -7.65
C TRP A 223 -16.75 10.90 -8.17
N THR A 224 -16.99 11.84 -7.27
CA THR A 224 -17.40 13.20 -7.55
C THR A 224 -16.49 14.21 -6.87
N LEU A 225 -16.46 15.43 -7.41
CA LEU A 225 -15.71 16.54 -6.82
C LEU A 225 -16.60 17.37 -5.88
N ALA A 226 -16.00 17.78 -4.77
CA ALA A 226 -16.54 18.84 -3.95
C ALA A 226 -16.24 20.22 -4.58
N PRO A 227 -16.95 21.29 -4.20
CA PRO A 227 -16.71 22.64 -4.72
C PRO A 227 -15.29 23.18 -4.47
N ASN A 228 -14.61 22.66 -3.45
CA ASN A 228 -13.22 23.01 -3.11
C ASN A 228 -12.17 22.21 -3.93
N GLY A 229 -12.60 21.38 -4.90
CA GLY A 229 -11.68 20.58 -5.74
C GLY A 229 -11.17 19.28 -5.12
N THR A 230 -11.64 18.90 -3.94
CA THR A 230 -11.34 17.59 -3.33
C THR A 230 -12.33 16.53 -3.78
N MET A 231 -12.01 15.25 -3.61
CA MET A 231 -12.98 14.17 -3.83
C MET A 231 -14.06 14.20 -2.73
N ARG A 232 -15.32 14.21 -3.13
CA ARG A 232 -16.46 14.24 -2.21
C ARG A 232 -16.93 12.83 -1.84
N SER A 233 -17.08 11.97 -2.84
CA SER A 233 -17.60 10.62 -2.69
C SER A 233 -17.13 9.74 -3.83
N GLY A 234 -17.17 8.44 -3.62
CA GLY A 234 -16.87 7.43 -4.63
C GLY A 234 -17.11 6.05 -4.07
N ASP A 235 -17.33 5.09 -4.96
CA ASP A 235 -17.44 3.69 -4.61
C ASP A 235 -16.02 3.13 -4.38
N LEU A 236 -15.72 2.73 -3.16
CA LEU A 236 -14.45 2.08 -2.83
C LEU A 236 -14.47 0.64 -3.37
N VAL A 237 -13.60 0.35 -4.33
CA VAL A 237 -13.52 -0.97 -4.99
C VAL A 237 -12.27 -1.77 -4.61
N SER A 238 -11.29 -1.15 -3.97
CA SER A 238 -10.10 -1.84 -3.47
C SER A 238 -9.44 -1.07 -2.35
N THR A 239 -8.98 -1.78 -1.32
CA THR A 239 -8.05 -1.27 -0.30
C THR A 239 -6.87 -2.23 -0.21
N GLY A 240 -5.66 -1.74 -0.40
CA GLY A 240 -4.46 -2.55 -0.43
C GLY A 240 -3.23 -1.85 0.14
N GLN A 241 -2.12 -2.56 0.09
CA GLN A 241 -0.81 -2.05 0.48
C GLN A 241 0.22 -2.47 -0.56
N LEU A 242 1.11 -1.56 -0.92
CA LEU A 242 2.19 -1.74 -1.87
C LEU A 242 3.49 -1.89 -1.09
N TYR A 243 4.24 -2.95 -1.35
CA TYR A 243 5.47 -3.28 -0.64
C TYR A 243 6.68 -3.18 -1.56
N PHE A 244 7.87 -3.22 -0.97
CA PHE A 244 9.15 -3.16 -1.67
C PHE A 244 10.02 -4.35 -1.31
N GLY A 245 10.89 -4.78 -2.24
CA GLY A 245 11.81 -5.90 -2.02
C GLY A 245 12.74 -5.63 -0.84
N GLU A 246 13.08 -6.69 -0.10
CA GLU A 246 13.87 -6.59 1.13
C GLU A 246 15.25 -5.97 0.91
N GLU A 247 15.95 -6.34 -0.17
CA GLU A 247 17.26 -5.81 -0.53
C GLU A 247 17.21 -4.29 -0.79
N LEU A 248 16.20 -3.83 -1.54
CA LEU A 248 15.99 -2.40 -1.80
C LEU A 248 15.70 -1.64 -0.51
N THR A 249 14.84 -2.19 0.35
CA THR A 249 14.50 -1.53 1.62
C THR A 249 15.72 -1.39 2.53
N GLN A 250 16.58 -2.41 2.61
CA GLN A 250 17.83 -2.34 3.37
C GLN A 250 18.78 -1.27 2.79
N GLN A 251 18.90 -1.19 1.48
CA GLN A 251 19.75 -0.19 0.82
C GLN A 251 19.28 1.22 1.11
N VAL A 252 17.97 1.51 1.01
CA VAL A 252 17.43 2.85 1.25
C VAL A 252 17.48 3.22 2.72
N MET A 253 17.19 2.30 3.63
CA MET A 253 17.22 2.57 5.08
C MET A 253 18.63 2.88 5.62
N ALA A 254 19.68 2.55 4.88
CA ALA A 254 21.04 2.93 5.21
C ALA A 254 21.39 4.40 4.86
N LEU A 255 20.50 5.10 4.17
CA LEU A 255 20.71 6.49 3.72
C LEU A 255 20.09 7.50 4.67
N GLU A 256 20.61 8.73 4.67
CA GLU A 256 19.92 9.86 5.28
C GLU A 256 18.70 10.27 4.41
N PRO A 257 17.54 10.61 5.03
CA PRO A 257 17.32 10.74 6.48
C PRO A 257 16.86 9.46 7.20
N TYR A 258 16.63 8.34 6.51
CA TYR A 258 16.09 7.08 7.05
C TYR A 258 16.96 6.49 8.17
N ALA A 259 18.29 6.58 8.01
CA ALA A 259 19.27 6.05 8.98
C ALA A 259 19.20 6.68 10.37
N ARG A 260 18.46 7.79 10.52
CA ARG A 260 18.23 8.45 11.82
C ARG A 260 17.19 7.73 12.67
N HIS A 261 16.32 6.93 12.05
CA HIS A 261 15.28 6.20 12.77
C HIS A 261 15.88 4.94 13.40
N THR A 262 16.45 5.09 14.60
CA THR A 262 17.18 4.05 15.34
C THR A 262 16.48 3.59 16.63
N GLN A 263 15.32 4.15 16.95
CA GLN A 263 14.59 3.89 18.18
C GLN A 263 13.98 2.49 18.22
N ILE A 264 13.64 1.97 17.04
CA ILE A 264 13.09 0.62 16.85
C ILE A 264 13.82 -0.10 15.72
N GLN A 265 13.68 -1.41 15.67
CA GLN A 265 14.13 -2.20 14.55
C GLN A 265 13.05 -2.27 13.47
N ARG A 266 13.46 -2.13 12.20
CA ARG A 266 12.57 -2.31 11.07
C ARG A 266 12.03 -3.74 11.01
N THR A 267 10.73 -3.88 10.82
CA THR A 267 10.10 -5.16 10.55
C THR A 267 10.43 -5.62 9.13
N GLY A 268 10.97 -6.83 8.98
CA GLY A 268 11.26 -7.42 7.67
C GLY A 268 10.01 -7.91 6.96
N ASN A 269 10.11 -8.10 5.65
CA ASN A 269 8.99 -8.57 4.82
C ASN A 269 8.54 -10.00 5.20
N ASP A 270 9.45 -10.81 5.72
CA ASP A 270 9.22 -12.21 6.11
C ASP A 270 8.39 -12.37 7.40
N VAL A 271 8.33 -11.32 8.21
CA VAL A 271 7.57 -11.32 9.48
C VAL A 271 6.30 -10.47 9.45
N ASP A 272 6.12 -9.63 8.43
CA ASP A 272 4.87 -8.87 8.26
C ASP A 272 3.74 -9.79 7.78
N LYS A 273 2.81 -10.07 8.66
CA LYS A 273 1.69 -11.00 8.43
C LYS A 273 0.76 -10.60 7.28
N PHE A 274 0.70 -9.31 6.94
CA PHE A 274 -0.13 -8.83 5.84
C PHE A 274 0.46 -9.18 4.49
N ILE A 275 1.78 -9.25 4.37
CA ILE A 275 2.46 -9.72 3.14
C ILE A 275 2.14 -11.18 2.88
N GLY A 276 2.24 -12.05 3.89
CA GLY A 276 1.93 -13.48 3.76
C GLY A 276 0.50 -13.73 3.26
N GLY A 277 -0.48 -12.99 3.80
CA GLY A 277 -1.85 -13.02 3.33
C GLY A 277 -2.03 -12.47 1.91
N SER A 278 -1.22 -11.49 1.54
CA SER A 278 -1.25 -10.85 0.22
C SER A 278 -0.70 -11.72 -0.90
N MET A 279 0.19 -12.64 -0.59
CA MET A 279 0.80 -13.56 -1.58
C MET A 279 -0.02 -14.83 -1.78
N ALA A 280 -1.06 -15.07 -1.00
CA ALA A 280 -1.94 -16.22 -1.16
C ALA A 280 -2.68 -16.12 -2.50
N GLY A 281 -2.52 -17.12 -3.37
CA GLY A 281 -3.16 -17.15 -4.70
C GLY A 281 -2.24 -16.71 -5.85
N GLY A 282 -0.95 -16.50 -5.62
CA GLY A 282 0.03 -16.16 -6.65
C GLY A 282 0.10 -14.67 -6.99
N TYR A 283 -0.38 -13.81 -6.09
CA TYR A 283 -0.28 -12.36 -6.20
C TYR A 283 1.04 -11.86 -5.64
N SER A 284 1.52 -10.72 -6.15
CA SER A 284 2.68 -10.04 -5.61
C SER A 284 2.35 -8.58 -5.31
N PRO A 285 2.27 -8.18 -4.04
CA PRO A 285 2.05 -6.80 -3.67
C PRO A 285 3.34 -5.95 -3.78
N PHE A 286 4.41 -6.53 -4.30
CA PHE A 286 5.69 -5.87 -4.44
C PHE A 286 5.75 -5.00 -5.69
N VAL A 287 6.12 -3.74 -5.48
CA VAL A 287 6.38 -2.78 -6.56
C VAL A 287 7.68 -3.17 -7.26
N ALA A 288 7.63 -3.31 -8.58
CA ALA A 288 8.84 -3.45 -9.38
C ALA A 288 9.51 -2.07 -9.49
N VAL A 289 10.81 -1.99 -9.21
CA VAL A 289 11.53 -0.71 -9.11
C VAL A 289 12.70 -0.68 -10.08
N GLU A 290 12.87 0.47 -10.75
CA GLU A 290 14.03 0.77 -11.60
C GLU A 290 14.65 2.10 -11.15
N PRO A 291 16.00 2.26 -11.22
CA PRO A 291 16.63 3.54 -11.00
C PRO A 291 16.20 4.57 -12.03
N LEU A 292 15.96 5.80 -11.58
CA LEU A 292 15.51 6.90 -12.47
C LEU A 292 16.58 7.28 -13.49
N ASP A 293 17.85 7.17 -13.12
CA ASP A 293 19.02 7.43 -13.99
C ASP A 293 19.55 6.16 -14.68
N GLY A 294 18.90 5.01 -14.47
CA GLY A 294 19.31 3.72 -15.03
C GLY A 294 20.47 3.04 -14.29
N ALA A 295 20.96 3.60 -13.19
CA ALA A 295 22.15 3.10 -12.49
C ALA A 295 21.99 3.00 -10.96
N ASP A 296 21.41 4.01 -10.30
CA ASP A 296 21.46 4.17 -8.86
C ASP A 296 20.09 4.53 -8.28
N VAL A 297 19.42 3.56 -7.64
CA VAL A 297 18.10 3.76 -7.01
C VAL A 297 18.13 4.82 -5.90
N THR A 298 19.29 5.08 -5.30
CA THR A 298 19.42 6.07 -4.22
C THR A 298 19.28 7.52 -4.70
N LYS A 299 19.43 7.75 -6.00
CA LYS A 299 19.25 9.06 -6.64
C LYS A 299 17.83 9.32 -7.14
N GLY A 300 16.98 8.36 -6.96
CA GLY A 300 15.60 8.37 -7.39
C GLY A 300 15.24 7.12 -8.15
N MET A 301 13.99 6.73 -8.06
CA MET A 301 13.50 5.50 -8.63
C MET A 301 12.10 5.65 -9.23
N VAL A 302 11.78 4.72 -10.07
CA VAL A 302 10.42 4.55 -10.59
C VAL A 302 9.92 3.19 -10.18
N GLY A 303 8.80 3.19 -9.50
CA GLY A 303 8.09 1.98 -9.11
C GLY A 303 6.91 1.71 -10.02
N TYR A 304 6.74 0.44 -10.44
CA TYR A 304 5.65 -0.02 -11.29
C TYR A 304 4.78 -1.03 -10.58
N ILE A 305 3.48 -0.84 -10.66
CA ILE A 305 2.53 -1.85 -10.20
C ILE A 305 1.24 -1.77 -11.03
N THR A 306 0.57 -2.89 -11.21
CA THR A 306 -0.76 -2.95 -11.80
C THR A 306 -1.74 -3.51 -10.78
N LEU A 307 -2.76 -2.71 -10.44
CA LEU A 307 -3.83 -3.08 -9.52
C LEU A 307 -4.99 -3.69 -10.32
N GLY A 308 -5.39 -4.89 -9.97
CA GLY A 308 -6.64 -5.46 -10.44
C GLY A 308 -7.74 -5.18 -9.44
N VAL A 309 -8.81 -4.56 -9.90
CA VAL A 309 -9.97 -4.25 -9.06
C VAL A 309 -11.21 -4.94 -9.59
N ASP A 310 -12.08 -5.36 -8.69
CA ASP A 310 -13.37 -5.95 -9.05
C ASP A 310 -14.47 -4.89 -8.90
N THR A 311 -14.78 -4.22 -10.01
CA THR A 311 -15.77 -3.14 -10.02
C THR A 311 -17.21 -3.62 -9.75
N ALA A 312 -17.47 -4.93 -9.86
CA ALA A 312 -18.76 -5.53 -9.53
C ALA A 312 -18.96 -5.71 -8.01
N ASN A 313 -17.90 -5.64 -7.23
CA ASN A 313 -17.97 -5.79 -5.79
C ASN A 313 -17.31 -4.60 -5.11
N LEU A 314 -18.08 -3.90 -4.29
CA LEU A 314 -17.53 -2.84 -3.46
C LEU A 314 -16.61 -3.43 -2.40
N SER A 315 -15.41 -2.86 -2.31
CA SER A 315 -14.50 -3.12 -1.21
C SER A 315 -15.10 -2.52 0.05
N ARG A 316 -15.54 -3.38 0.96
CA ARG A 316 -15.95 -2.95 2.29
C ARG A 316 -15.01 -3.58 3.28
N PRO A 317 -13.95 -2.86 3.69
CA PRO A 317 -13.15 -3.31 4.83
C PRO A 317 -14.11 -3.62 5.98
N PRO A 318 -13.87 -4.64 6.78
CA PRO A 318 -14.78 -5.13 7.82
C PRO A 318 -15.31 -4.06 8.78
N ASN A 319 -14.73 -2.88 8.76
CA ASN A 319 -15.07 -1.74 9.62
C ASN A 319 -15.23 -0.42 8.83
N TYR A 320 -15.49 -0.48 7.52
CA TYR A 320 -15.79 0.73 6.77
C TYR A 320 -17.21 1.18 7.11
N ILE A 321 -17.32 2.34 7.72
CA ILE A 321 -18.59 3.08 7.85
C ILE A 321 -18.52 4.20 6.83
N GLU A 322 -19.47 4.22 5.92
CA GLU A 322 -19.62 5.30 4.96
C GLU A 322 -19.69 6.64 5.72
N PRO A 323 -18.86 7.63 5.38
CA PRO A 323 -18.91 8.93 6.05
C PRO A 323 -20.35 9.46 5.98
N ALA A 324 -20.92 9.82 7.12
CA ALA A 324 -22.24 10.44 7.16
C ALA A 324 -22.24 11.66 6.23
N GLU A 325 -23.26 11.78 5.38
CA GLU A 325 -23.44 12.95 4.54
C GLU A 325 -23.34 14.21 5.42
N PRO A 326 -22.61 15.25 5.00
CA PRO A 326 -22.56 16.49 5.76
C PRO A 326 -24.01 17.00 5.89
N VAL A 327 -24.48 17.10 7.13
CA VAL A 327 -25.77 17.71 7.40
C VAL A 327 -25.72 19.13 6.86
N GLU A 328 -26.42 19.40 5.78
CA GLU A 328 -26.61 20.78 5.29
C GLU A 328 -27.18 21.61 6.45
N LYS A 329 -26.33 22.49 6.98
CA LYS A 329 -26.83 23.51 7.91
C LYS A 329 -27.80 24.40 7.13
N LYS A 330 -29.08 24.24 7.41
CA LYS A 330 -30.13 25.16 6.97
C LYS A 330 -29.92 26.55 7.57
#